data_f5e41faffd40f5cc75ca012286211808
#
_entry.id   f5e41faffd40f5cc75ca012286211808
#
_cell.length_a   1.000
_cell.length_b   1.000
_cell.length_c   1.000
_cell.angle_alpha   90.00
_cell.angle_beta   90.00
_cell.angle_gamma   90.00
#
_symmetry.space_group_name_H-M   'P 1'
#
loop_
_entity.id
_entity.type
_entity.pdbx_description
1 polymer ?
#
loop_
_entity_poly.entity_id
_entity_poly.type
_entity_poly.pdbx_seq_one_letter_code
_entity_poly.pdbx_strand_id
1 'polypeptide(L)'
;MKYKVITTFKPGDWDRYAKRMVQSVLDRWPKADITVYCEGQRPNFNDQRVTWWDIDKANTGLLKFREDYRNDPVAVGKLDEIPGGIRRSSRLETEGGLDAKKESYLWNAVKFSYKVSCVTHAVRTYTDYDYVIWIDDDTYTFRDIPMQFIESICPNDTLVTYLDRENDRGSNKYPECGLVCYNIKHKLVQNFINDWEKLYTSADIFELLEWHDSYVFWHLTKEYRQKHSA
;
A
#
# COMPACT_ATOMS: atom_id res chain seq x y z
N MET A 1 18.66 -7.10 13.08
CA MET A 1 17.32 -6.69 12.64
C MET A 1 16.64 -7.85 11.91
N LYS A 2 15.37 -8.12 12.20
CA LYS A 2 14.52 -9.13 11.54
C LYS A 2 13.40 -8.43 10.79
N TYR A 3 13.24 -8.69 9.51
CA TYR A 3 12.22 -8.04 8.67
C TYR A 3 11.42 -9.06 7.86
N LYS A 4 10.17 -8.70 7.57
CA LYS A 4 9.25 -9.45 6.71
C LYS A 4 8.90 -8.61 5.49
N VAL A 5 9.18 -9.10 4.29
CA VAL A 5 8.69 -8.47 3.06
C VAL A 5 7.25 -8.89 2.80
N ILE A 6 6.42 -7.97 2.36
CA ILE A 6 5.04 -8.26 1.99
C ILE A 6 4.66 -7.64 0.65
N THR A 7 3.77 -8.30 -0.07
CA THR A 7 3.20 -7.82 -1.33
C THR A 7 1.82 -8.43 -1.58
N THR A 8 1.08 -7.85 -2.52
CA THR A 8 -0.12 -8.47 -3.12
C THR A 8 -0.05 -8.41 -4.64
N PHE A 9 -0.86 -9.18 -5.32
CA PHE A 9 -0.98 -9.14 -6.78
C PHE A 9 -2.40 -9.50 -7.21
N LYS A 10 -2.83 -8.95 -8.34
CA LYS A 10 -4.12 -9.26 -8.94
C LYS A 10 -4.09 -10.59 -9.70
N PRO A 11 -5.25 -11.23 -9.88
CA PRO A 11 -5.36 -12.36 -10.80
C PRO A 11 -4.80 -11.98 -12.19
N GLY A 12 -3.86 -12.79 -12.70
CA GLY A 12 -3.17 -12.54 -13.97
C GLY A 12 -1.87 -11.74 -13.90
N ASP A 13 -1.59 -11.02 -12.81
CA ASP A 13 -0.35 -10.25 -12.65
C ASP A 13 0.82 -11.10 -12.10
N TRP A 14 0.55 -12.35 -11.66
CA TRP A 14 1.59 -13.23 -11.15
C TRP A 14 2.73 -13.45 -12.15
N ASP A 15 2.44 -13.96 -13.33
CA ASP A 15 3.48 -14.24 -14.34
C ASP A 15 4.00 -12.96 -14.99
N ARG A 16 3.22 -11.87 -14.97
CA ARG A 16 3.58 -10.60 -15.57
C ARG A 16 4.56 -9.81 -14.71
N TYR A 17 4.36 -9.79 -13.40
CA TYR A 17 5.08 -8.93 -12.46
C TYR A 17 5.50 -9.65 -11.17
N ALA A 18 4.54 -10.15 -10.36
CA ALA A 18 4.75 -10.55 -8.98
C ALA A 18 5.75 -11.70 -8.82
N LYS A 19 5.77 -12.67 -9.73
CA LYS A 19 6.74 -13.76 -9.73
C LYS A 19 8.18 -13.26 -9.81
N ARG A 20 8.43 -12.29 -10.69
CA ARG A 20 9.76 -11.66 -10.84
C ARG A 20 10.13 -10.85 -9.61
N MET A 21 9.19 -10.13 -9.03
CA MET A 21 9.40 -9.40 -7.78
C MET A 21 9.79 -10.37 -6.67
N VAL A 22 8.96 -11.36 -6.38
CA VAL A 22 9.20 -12.36 -5.32
C VAL A 22 10.55 -13.05 -5.52
N GLN A 23 10.82 -13.55 -6.72
CA GLN A 23 12.09 -14.22 -7.01
C GLN A 23 13.28 -13.28 -6.79
N SER A 24 13.20 -12.03 -7.24
CA SER A 24 14.30 -11.07 -7.10
C SER A 24 14.61 -10.72 -5.63
N VAL A 25 13.60 -10.70 -4.78
CA VAL A 25 13.77 -10.50 -3.33
C VAL A 25 14.42 -11.73 -2.70
N LEU A 26 13.92 -12.93 -3.04
CA LEU A 26 14.48 -14.19 -2.52
C LEU A 26 15.95 -14.40 -2.90
N ASP A 27 16.34 -13.95 -4.10
CA ASP A 27 17.69 -14.14 -4.63
C ASP A 27 18.68 -13.10 -4.11
N ARG A 28 18.20 -11.86 -3.82
CA ARG A 28 19.08 -10.70 -3.65
C ARG A 28 18.99 -10.00 -2.30
N TRP A 29 17.95 -10.28 -1.50
CA TRP A 29 17.81 -9.68 -0.19
C TRP A 29 18.34 -10.63 0.89
N PRO A 30 19.17 -10.16 1.82
CA PRO A 30 19.77 -11.01 2.84
C PRO A 30 18.70 -11.54 3.81
N LYS A 31 18.58 -12.85 3.93
CA LYS A 31 17.63 -13.50 4.85
C LYS A 31 16.16 -13.12 4.60
N ALA A 32 15.82 -12.83 3.34
CA ALA A 32 14.45 -12.44 2.99
C ALA A 32 13.44 -13.54 3.36
N ASP A 33 12.35 -13.10 3.98
CA ASP A 33 11.18 -13.88 4.32
C ASP A 33 9.97 -13.10 3.83
N ILE A 34 9.16 -13.69 2.94
CA ILE A 34 8.14 -12.98 2.18
C ILE A 34 6.77 -13.53 2.52
N THR A 35 5.80 -12.64 2.70
CA THR A 35 4.38 -12.98 2.67
C THR A 35 3.75 -12.40 1.42
N VAL A 36 3.11 -13.26 0.64
CA VAL A 36 2.38 -12.90 -0.58
C VAL A 36 0.88 -13.07 -0.32
N TYR A 37 0.14 -11.98 -0.47
CA TYR A 37 -1.30 -11.98 -0.38
C TYR A 37 -1.92 -12.18 -1.76
N CYS A 38 -2.77 -13.19 -1.90
CA CYS A 38 -3.40 -13.53 -3.18
C CYS A 38 -4.78 -12.87 -3.28
N GLU A 39 -5.00 -12.08 -4.31
CA GLU A 39 -6.32 -11.58 -4.72
C GLU A 39 -7.03 -12.63 -5.60
N GLY A 40 -7.09 -13.90 -5.16
CA GLY A 40 -7.64 -15.01 -5.89
C GLY A 40 -6.82 -16.29 -5.73
N GLN A 41 -6.72 -17.08 -6.78
CA GLN A 41 -6.06 -18.37 -6.70
C GLN A 41 -4.54 -18.23 -6.48
N ARG A 42 -4.02 -18.98 -5.49
CA ARG A 42 -2.60 -19.12 -5.24
C ARG A 42 -1.91 -19.78 -6.46
N PRO A 43 -0.82 -19.17 -6.97
CA PRO A 43 -0.04 -19.76 -8.05
C PRO A 43 0.77 -20.98 -7.57
N ASN A 44 1.18 -21.81 -8.52
CA ASN A 44 2.09 -22.91 -8.24
C ASN A 44 3.54 -22.40 -8.11
N PHE A 45 3.87 -21.90 -6.92
CA PHE A 45 5.22 -21.45 -6.58
C PHE A 45 5.55 -21.95 -5.16
N ASN A 46 6.64 -22.72 -5.05
CA ASN A 46 7.05 -23.37 -3.80
C ASN A 46 8.46 -22.92 -3.44
N ASP A 47 8.58 -22.06 -2.43
CA ASP A 47 9.81 -21.74 -1.71
C ASP A 47 9.45 -21.64 -0.23
N GLN A 48 10.24 -22.27 0.65
CA GLN A 48 9.96 -22.31 2.09
C GLN A 48 10.01 -20.94 2.78
N ARG A 49 10.62 -19.94 2.11
CA ARG A 49 10.71 -18.55 2.59
C ARG A 49 9.47 -17.74 2.20
N VAL A 50 8.51 -18.33 1.46
CA VAL A 50 7.28 -17.65 1.02
C VAL A 50 6.08 -18.18 1.78
N THR A 51 5.46 -17.29 2.55
CA THR A 51 4.16 -17.52 3.19
C THR A 51 3.05 -16.99 2.29
N TRP A 52 1.99 -17.77 2.12
CA TRP A 52 0.84 -17.41 1.28
C TRP A 52 -0.38 -17.13 2.13
N TRP A 53 -1.04 -16.02 1.87
CA TRP A 53 -2.30 -15.65 2.48
C TRP A 53 -3.36 -15.36 1.43
N ASP A 54 -4.58 -15.77 1.72
CA ASP A 54 -5.78 -15.30 1.05
C ASP A 54 -6.11 -13.91 1.60
N ILE A 55 -6.13 -12.90 0.74
CA ILE A 55 -6.28 -11.51 1.17
C ILE A 55 -7.65 -11.23 1.81
N ASP A 56 -8.67 -11.97 1.41
CA ASP A 56 -10.02 -11.81 1.94
C ASP A 56 -10.14 -12.33 3.38
N LYS A 57 -9.24 -13.25 3.77
CA LYS A 57 -9.11 -13.73 5.16
C LYS A 57 -8.21 -12.88 6.03
N ALA A 58 -7.37 -12.05 5.41
CA ALA A 58 -6.41 -11.22 6.13
C ALA A 58 -7.09 -10.09 6.91
N ASN A 59 -8.16 -9.49 6.35
CA ASN A 59 -8.86 -8.37 6.99
C ASN A 59 -10.34 -8.34 6.60
N THR A 60 -11.20 -8.84 7.48
CA THR A 60 -12.64 -8.96 7.23
C THR A 60 -13.37 -7.61 7.18
N GLY A 61 -12.88 -6.58 7.88
CA GLY A 61 -13.46 -5.23 7.81
C GLY A 61 -13.26 -4.61 6.43
N LEU A 62 -12.08 -4.77 5.87
CA LEU A 62 -11.77 -4.28 4.52
C LEU A 62 -12.37 -5.19 3.43
N LEU A 63 -12.55 -6.49 3.68
CA LEU A 63 -13.35 -7.34 2.79
C LEU A 63 -14.77 -6.79 2.68
N LYS A 64 -15.41 -6.48 3.82
CA LYS A 64 -16.76 -5.89 3.82
C LYS A 64 -16.80 -4.56 3.04
N PHE A 65 -15.82 -3.67 3.23
CA PHE A 65 -15.73 -2.44 2.45
C PHE A 65 -15.67 -2.74 0.93
N ARG A 66 -14.84 -3.70 0.51
CA ARG A 66 -14.77 -4.09 -0.92
C ARG A 66 -16.07 -4.65 -1.43
N GLU A 67 -16.77 -5.48 -0.65
CA GLU A 67 -18.08 -6.04 -1.03
C GLU A 67 -19.15 -4.97 -1.17
N ASP A 68 -19.20 -4.02 -0.23
CA ASP A 68 -20.15 -2.91 -0.23
C ASP A 68 -19.95 -1.96 -1.43
N TYR A 69 -18.70 -1.73 -1.84
CA TYR A 69 -18.36 -0.70 -2.84
C TYR A 69 -17.85 -1.21 -4.20
N ARG A 70 -17.68 -2.52 -4.40
CA ARG A 70 -17.13 -3.07 -5.67
C ARG A 70 -17.95 -2.73 -6.92
N ASN A 71 -19.24 -2.44 -6.78
CA ASN A 71 -20.13 -2.08 -7.85
C ASN A 71 -20.50 -0.57 -7.87
N ASP A 72 -19.93 0.20 -6.95
CA ASP A 72 -20.11 1.64 -6.94
C ASP A 72 -19.12 2.27 -7.95
N PRO A 73 -19.61 2.90 -9.03
CA PRO A 73 -18.74 3.48 -10.06
C PRO A 73 -17.79 4.54 -9.51
N VAL A 74 -18.20 5.29 -8.49
CA VAL A 74 -17.33 6.29 -7.83
C VAL A 74 -16.17 5.60 -7.12
N ALA A 75 -16.46 4.61 -6.28
CA ALA A 75 -15.49 3.93 -5.44
C ALA A 75 -14.47 3.09 -6.25
N VAL A 76 -14.83 2.66 -7.46
CA VAL A 76 -13.93 1.93 -8.38
C VAL A 76 -13.27 2.82 -9.44
N GLY A 77 -13.43 4.14 -9.33
CA GLY A 77 -12.78 5.11 -10.22
C GLY A 77 -13.34 5.20 -11.64
N LYS A 78 -14.59 4.77 -11.87
CA LYS A 78 -15.28 4.89 -13.17
C LYS A 78 -16.00 6.23 -13.28
N LEU A 79 -15.23 7.29 -13.36
CA LEU A 79 -15.75 8.67 -13.28
C LEU A 79 -16.60 9.07 -14.46
N ASP A 80 -16.39 8.47 -15.63
CA ASP A 80 -17.15 8.66 -16.85
C ASP A 80 -18.56 8.02 -16.80
N GLU A 81 -18.80 7.10 -15.87
CA GLU A 81 -20.11 6.49 -15.62
C GLU A 81 -20.99 7.32 -14.66
N ILE A 82 -20.46 8.41 -14.07
CA ILE A 82 -21.18 9.21 -13.08
C ILE A 82 -21.92 10.37 -13.76
N PRO A 83 -23.26 10.39 -13.74
CA PRO A 83 -24.02 11.51 -14.28
C PRO A 83 -23.67 12.83 -13.57
N GLY A 84 -23.21 13.83 -14.34
CA GLY A 84 -22.82 15.13 -13.80
C GLY A 84 -21.39 15.22 -13.24
N GLY A 85 -20.59 14.15 -13.40
CA GLY A 85 -19.20 14.11 -12.95
C GLY A 85 -19.01 14.04 -11.43
N ILE A 86 -17.76 13.93 -10.97
CA ILE A 86 -17.46 13.98 -9.54
C ILE A 86 -17.54 15.43 -9.06
N ARG A 87 -18.58 15.75 -8.31
CA ARG A 87 -18.73 17.05 -7.64
C ARG A 87 -17.76 17.28 -6.48
N ARG A 88 -16.95 16.27 -6.09
CA ARG A 88 -16.17 16.26 -4.82
C ARG A 88 -14.70 16.60 -4.98
N SER A 89 -14.18 16.77 -6.17
CA SER A 89 -12.78 17.14 -6.34
C SER A 89 -12.70 18.61 -6.76
N SER A 90 -12.42 19.48 -5.80
CA SER A 90 -12.06 20.88 -6.06
C SER A 90 -10.87 21.01 -7.04
N ARG A 91 -10.06 19.96 -7.16
CA ARG A 91 -8.93 19.89 -8.07
C ARG A 91 -9.35 19.68 -9.54
N LEU A 92 -10.41 18.90 -9.79
CA LEU A 92 -11.03 18.80 -11.13
C LEU A 92 -11.60 20.14 -11.60
N GLU A 93 -12.09 20.96 -10.66
CA GLU A 93 -12.66 22.28 -10.98
C GLU A 93 -11.59 23.36 -11.12
N THR A 94 -10.47 23.29 -10.38
CA THR A 94 -9.45 24.36 -10.30
C THR A 94 -8.26 24.17 -11.24
N GLU A 95 -7.95 22.97 -11.69
CA GLU A 95 -6.79 22.68 -12.57
C GLU A 95 -7.16 22.50 -14.06
N GLY A 96 -8.33 22.97 -14.50
CA GLY A 96 -8.66 23.10 -15.92
C GLY A 96 -9.05 21.81 -16.64
N GLY A 97 -9.70 20.90 -15.95
CA GLY A 97 -10.26 19.69 -16.56
C GLY A 97 -9.21 18.60 -16.71
N LEU A 98 -8.95 17.89 -15.64
CA LEU A 98 -8.23 16.62 -15.71
C LEU A 98 -9.01 15.66 -16.64
N ASP A 99 -8.32 15.02 -17.58
CA ASP A 99 -8.89 13.94 -18.38
C ASP A 99 -9.31 12.81 -17.43
N ALA A 100 -10.60 12.75 -17.09
CA ALA A 100 -11.15 11.81 -16.13
C ALA A 100 -10.74 10.36 -16.43
N LYS A 101 -10.53 10.02 -17.71
CA LYS A 101 -10.05 8.68 -18.10
C LYS A 101 -8.59 8.42 -17.71
N LYS A 102 -7.72 9.44 -17.76
CA LYS A 102 -6.30 9.27 -17.38
C LYS A 102 -6.12 9.21 -15.89
N GLU A 103 -6.98 9.87 -15.14
CA GLU A 103 -6.79 10.08 -13.70
C GLU A 103 -7.75 9.25 -12.83
N SER A 104 -8.57 8.38 -13.45
CA SER A 104 -9.55 7.55 -12.74
C SER A 104 -8.94 6.66 -11.64
N TYR A 105 -7.67 6.29 -11.75
CA TYR A 105 -6.99 5.53 -10.71
C TYR A 105 -6.86 6.28 -9.39
N LEU A 106 -6.81 7.62 -9.39
CA LEU A 106 -6.69 8.46 -8.19
C LEU A 106 -7.89 8.28 -7.24
N TRP A 107 -9.02 7.87 -7.77
CA TRP A 107 -10.26 7.67 -7.03
C TRP A 107 -10.73 6.21 -6.97
N ASN A 108 -9.83 5.24 -7.13
CA ASN A 108 -10.16 3.83 -6.99
C ASN A 108 -9.91 3.34 -5.55
N ALA A 109 -10.80 3.71 -4.62
CA ALA A 109 -10.69 3.33 -3.21
C ALA A 109 -10.70 1.81 -3.01
N VAL A 110 -11.52 1.09 -3.78
CA VAL A 110 -11.62 -0.37 -3.70
C VAL A 110 -10.27 -1.01 -4.02
N LYS A 111 -9.60 -0.57 -5.10
CA LYS A 111 -8.26 -1.08 -5.48
C LYS A 111 -7.23 -0.87 -4.35
N PHE A 112 -7.17 0.34 -3.81
CA PHE A 112 -6.14 0.66 -2.82
C PHE A 112 -6.40 0.08 -1.43
N SER A 113 -7.63 -0.35 -1.13
CA SER A 113 -7.96 -1.06 0.12
C SER A 113 -7.22 -2.40 0.26
N TYR A 114 -6.79 -3.02 -0.84
CA TYR A 114 -6.02 -4.27 -0.81
C TYR A 114 -4.66 -4.09 -0.12
N LYS A 115 -3.93 -3.02 -0.43
CA LYS A 115 -2.67 -2.69 0.23
C LYS A 115 -2.87 -2.51 1.73
N VAL A 116 -3.92 -1.79 2.13
CA VAL A 116 -4.25 -1.58 3.55
C VAL A 116 -4.53 -2.90 4.25
N SER A 117 -5.27 -3.83 3.61
CA SER A 117 -5.50 -5.18 4.15
C SER A 117 -4.19 -5.93 4.42
N CYS A 118 -3.25 -5.90 3.48
CA CYS A 118 -1.97 -6.59 3.62
C CYS A 118 -1.13 -6.00 4.76
N VAL A 119 -0.99 -4.67 4.78
CA VAL A 119 -0.15 -3.97 5.76
C VAL A 119 -0.71 -4.14 7.18
N THR A 120 -2.01 -3.89 7.38
CA THR A 120 -2.65 -4.00 8.69
C THR A 120 -2.59 -5.42 9.24
N HIS A 121 -2.86 -6.42 8.40
CA HIS A 121 -2.71 -7.83 8.79
C HIS A 121 -1.26 -8.18 9.14
N ALA A 122 -0.29 -7.80 8.30
CA ALA A 122 1.11 -8.13 8.53
C ALA A 122 1.65 -7.51 9.82
N VAL A 123 1.38 -6.23 10.06
CA VAL A 123 1.84 -5.53 11.28
C VAL A 123 1.25 -6.15 12.55
N ARG A 124 0.00 -6.64 12.50
CA ARG A 124 -0.64 -7.32 13.63
C ARG A 124 -0.16 -8.76 13.82
N THR A 125 0.21 -9.44 12.73
CA THR A 125 0.56 -10.87 12.75
C THR A 125 2.03 -11.11 13.06
N TYR A 126 2.94 -10.32 12.47
CA TYR A 126 4.39 -10.55 12.53
C TYR A 126 5.06 -9.79 13.68
N THR A 127 4.51 -9.89 14.90
CA THR A 127 4.97 -9.14 16.08
C THR A 127 6.38 -9.50 16.58
N ASP A 128 6.93 -10.63 16.11
CA ASP A 128 8.30 -11.08 16.40
C ASP A 128 9.36 -10.53 15.42
N TYR A 129 8.92 -9.77 14.40
CA TYR A 129 9.78 -9.02 13.49
C TYR A 129 10.00 -7.59 14.00
N ASP A 130 11.04 -6.94 13.49
CA ASP A 130 11.32 -5.53 13.77
C ASP A 130 10.60 -4.65 12.74
N TYR A 131 10.56 -5.12 11.47
CA TYR A 131 9.98 -4.39 10.34
C TYR A 131 9.09 -5.27 9.47
N VAL A 132 8.00 -4.68 8.97
CA VAL A 132 7.29 -5.11 7.76
C VAL A 132 7.67 -4.16 6.64
N ILE A 133 8.11 -4.72 5.50
CA ILE A 133 8.52 -3.97 4.31
C ILE A 133 7.56 -4.29 3.17
N TRP A 134 6.78 -3.30 2.76
CA TRP A 134 5.94 -3.39 1.58
C TRP A 134 6.75 -3.17 0.32
N ILE A 135 6.53 -3.98 -0.72
CA ILE A 135 7.06 -3.80 -2.07
C ILE A 135 5.92 -4.05 -3.06
N ASP A 136 5.69 -3.10 -3.99
CA ASP A 136 4.71 -3.28 -5.06
C ASP A 136 5.11 -4.44 -5.99
N ASP A 137 4.15 -5.18 -6.52
CA ASP A 137 4.35 -6.39 -7.30
C ASP A 137 5.03 -6.18 -8.67
N ASP A 138 5.04 -4.95 -9.17
CA ASP A 138 5.71 -4.54 -10.40
C ASP A 138 7.17 -4.04 -10.19
N THR A 139 7.61 -4.00 -8.94
CA THR A 139 8.99 -3.65 -8.55
C THR A 139 9.87 -4.91 -8.54
N TYR A 140 11.14 -4.81 -8.96
CA TYR A 140 12.10 -5.90 -8.82
C TYR A 140 13.49 -5.41 -8.44
N THR A 141 14.20 -6.26 -7.71
CA THR A 141 15.57 -6.00 -7.29
C THR A 141 16.55 -6.50 -8.35
N PHE A 142 17.36 -5.63 -8.92
CA PHE A 142 18.29 -5.97 -10.01
C PHE A 142 19.75 -6.21 -9.57
N ARG A 143 20.07 -5.94 -8.30
CA ARG A 143 21.40 -6.19 -7.70
C ARG A 143 21.25 -6.66 -6.25
N ASP A 144 22.28 -7.29 -5.70
CA ASP A 144 22.32 -7.74 -4.32
C ASP A 144 22.18 -6.56 -3.36
N ILE A 145 21.38 -6.74 -2.33
CA ILE A 145 21.10 -5.74 -1.30
C ILE A 145 21.87 -6.14 -0.05
N PRO A 146 22.88 -5.37 0.41
CA PRO A 146 23.57 -5.67 1.65
C PRO A 146 22.67 -5.38 2.87
N MET A 147 22.88 -6.11 3.99
CA MET A 147 22.11 -5.89 5.22
C MET A 147 22.19 -4.44 5.72
N GLN A 148 23.33 -3.81 5.57
CA GLN A 148 23.54 -2.40 5.93
C GLN A 148 22.61 -1.44 5.19
N PHE A 149 22.25 -1.75 3.94
CA PHE A 149 21.25 -0.97 3.21
C PHE A 149 19.86 -1.12 3.84
N ILE A 150 19.46 -2.37 4.17
CA ILE A 150 18.18 -2.61 4.85
C ILE A 150 18.14 -1.86 6.19
N GLU A 151 19.22 -1.93 6.97
CA GLU A 151 19.35 -1.21 8.25
C GLU A 151 19.27 0.31 8.08
N SER A 152 19.82 0.86 6.99
CA SER A 152 19.77 2.30 6.72
C SER A 152 18.39 2.82 6.36
N ILE A 153 17.55 1.99 5.71
CA ILE A 153 16.17 2.36 5.35
C ILE A 153 15.14 1.98 6.44
N CYS A 154 15.60 1.33 7.51
CA CYS A 154 14.79 0.87 8.64
C CYS A 154 15.36 1.37 9.98
N PRO A 155 15.39 2.70 10.25
CA PRO A 155 15.92 3.26 11.49
C PRO A 155 14.99 3.00 12.67
N ASN A 156 15.55 2.62 13.84
CA ASN A 156 14.79 2.13 14.99
C ASN A 156 13.82 3.14 15.62
N ASP A 157 14.03 4.43 15.42
CA ASP A 157 13.26 5.54 16.02
C ASP A 157 12.17 6.10 15.09
N THR A 158 12.04 5.57 13.89
CA THR A 158 11.09 6.06 12.89
C THR A 158 9.90 5.12 12.75
N LEU A 159 8.69 5.65 12.71
CA LEU A 159 7.44 4.91 12.58
C LEU A 159 7.33 4.21 11.22
N VAL A 160 7.54 4.98 10.15
CA VAL A 160 7.52 4.53 8.76
C VAL A 160 8.58 5.24 7.94
N THR A 161 9.21 4.51 7.01
CA THR A 161 10.11 5.11 6.00
C THR A 161 9.61 4.79 4.60
N TYR A 162 9.81 5.72 3.69
CA TYR A 162 9.32 5.65 2.32
C TYR A 162 10.19 6.51 1.39
N LEU A 163 10.00 6.36 0.09
CA LEU A 163 10.69 7.19 -0.90
C LEU A 163 9.95 8.54 -1.01
N ASP A 164 10.64 9.62 -0.64
CA ASP A 164 10.10 10.97 -0.73
C ASP A 164 10.27 11.56 -2.13
N ARG A 165 9.29 12.35 -2.57
CA ARG A 165 9.29 13.10 -3.83
C ARG A 165 9.21 14.61 -3.63
N GLU A 166 9.41 15.12 -2.42
CA GLU A 166 9.31 16.58 -2.13
C GLU A 166 10.27 17.42 -2.99
N ASN A 167 11.41 16.84 -3.39
CA ASN A 167 12.40 17.51 -4.23
C ASN A 167 12.24 17.23 -5.73
N ASP A 168 11.29 16.39 -6.12
CA ASP A 168 11.00 16.15 -7.52
C ASP A 168 10.23 17.36 -8.10
N ARG A 169 10.84 18.04 -9.07
CA ARG A 169 10.24 19.22 -9.75
C ARG A 169 9.08 18.85 -10.67
N GLY A 170 8.67 17.57 -10.68
CA GLY A 170 7.50 17.07 -11.40
C GLY A 170 6.17 17.36 -10.67
N SER A 171 5.06 16.98 -11.28
CA SER A 171 3.70 17.17 -10.77
C SER A 171 3.32 16.29 -9.57
N ASN A 172 4.19 15.36 -9.16
CA ASN A 172 3.91 14.40 -8.10
C ASN A 172 4.37 14.96 -6.74
N LYS A 173 3.38 15.39 -5.94
CA LYS A 173 3.59 15.97 -4.59
C LYS A 173 3.54 14.91 -3.47
N TYR A 174 3.26 13.64 -3.77
CA TYR A 174 3.03 12.60 -2.78
C TYR A 174 4.17 11.58 -2.77
N PRO A 175 4.40 10.90 -1.63
CA PRO A 175 5.41 9.85 -1.51
C PRO A 175 5.27 8.76 -2.57
N GLU A 176 6.38 8.13 -2.93
CA GLU A 176 6.37 6.88 -3.67
C GLU A 176 6.10 5.74 -2.69
N CYS A 177 4.96 5.06 -2.85
CA CYS A 177 4.54 3.99 -1.97
C CYS A 177 4.88 2.57 -2.47
N GLY A 178 5.67 2.45 -3.52
CA GLY A 178 6.14 1.15 -4.04
C GLY A 178 7.14 0.44 -3.13
N LEU A 179 7.79 1.18 -2.21
CA LEU A 179 8.61 0.63 -1.12
C LEU A 179 8.32 1.43 0.16
N VAL A 180 7.78 0.75 1.17
CA VAL A 180 7.49 1.35 2.48
C VAL A 180 7.90 0.40 3.60
N CYS A 181 8.66 0.89 4.58
CA CYS A 181 9.05 0.12 5.76
C CYS A 181 8.23 0.58 6.97
N TYR A 182 7.59 -0.36 7.66
CA TYR A 182 6.79 -0.13 8.86
C TYR A 182 7.52 -0.70 10.07
N ASN A 183 7.86 0.15 11.03
CA ASN A 183 8.52 -0.27 12.27
C ASN A 183 7.49 -0.88 13.24
N ILE A 184 7.49 -2.21 13.38
CA ILE A 184 6.51 -2.91 14.22
C ILE A 184 6.71 -2.61 15.71
N LYS A 185 7.93 -2.27 16.12
CA LYS A 185 8.27 -1.97 17.52
C LYS A 185 7.97 -0.51 17.91
N HIS A 186 7.64 0.34 16.94
CA HIS A 186 7.33 1.73 17.24
C HIS A 186 6.00 1.86 17.99
N LYS A 187 5.97 2.65 19.07
CA LYS A 187 4.80 2.82 19.96
C LYS A 187 3.52 3.28 19.26
N LEU A 188 3.62 3.96 18.10
CA LEU A 188 2.49 4.49 17.35
C LEU A 188 2.05 3.59 16.20
N VAL A 189 2.72 2.46 15.91
CA VAL A 189 2.43 1.68 14.71
C VAL A 189 1.01 1.13 14.71
N GLN A 190 0.51 0.65 15.85
CA GLN A 190 -0.86 0.14 15.94
C GLN A 190 -1.90 1.22 15.72
N ASN A 191 -1.68 2.43 16.26
CA ASN A 191 -2.56 3.56 16.01
C ASN A 191 -2.57 3.94 14.53
N PHE A 192 -1.38 4.03 13.90
CA PHE A 192 -1.24 4.36 12.49
C PHE A 192 -2.00 3.42 11.58
N ILE A 193 -1.84 2.10 11.74
CA ILE A 193 -2.55 1.13 10.92
C ILE A 193 -4.06 1.09 11.20
N ASN A 194 -4.47 1.34 12.45
CA ASN A 194 -5.88 1.42 12.83
C ASN A 194 -6.55 2.65 12.21
N ASP A 195 -5.89 3.81 12.21
CA ASP A 195 -6.39 5.03 11.58
C ASP A 195 -6.48 4.85 10.06
N TRP A 196 -5.49 4.19 9.45
CA TRP A 196 -5.52 3.88 8.02
C TRP A 196 -6.68 2.96 7.64
N GLU A 197 -6.87 1.88 8.39
CA GLU A 197 -7.99 0.95 8.20
C GLU A 197 -9.34 1.63 8.41
N LYS A 198 -9.44 2.49 9.43
CA LYS A 198 -10.66 3.22 9.76
C LYS A 198 -11.13 4.09 8.60
N LEU A 199 -10.25 4.77 7.87
CA LEU A 199 -10.64 5.57 6.69
C LEU A 199 -11.54 4.78 5.73
N TYR A 200 -11.26 3.49 5.55
CA TYR A 200 -12.06 2.63 4.67
C TYR A 200 -13.28 2.06 5.37
N THR A 201 -13.13 1.52 6.59
CA THR A 201 -14.23 0.83 7.29
C THR A 201 -15.34 1.77 7.74
N SER A 202 -15.04 3.06 7.94
CA SER A 202 -16.03 4.12 8.20
C SER A 202 -16.49 4.85 6.93
N ALA A 203 -15.92 4.53 5.77
CA ALA A 203 -16.11 5.23 4.51
C ALA A 203 -15.62 6.71 4.50
N ASP A 204 -14.84 7.13 5.50
CA ASP A 204 -14.24 8.48 5.58
C ASP A 204 -13.25 8.75 4.43
N ILE A 205 -12.77 7.69 3.77
CA ILE A 205 -11.94 7.78 2.56
C ILE A 205 -12.59 8.65 1.48
N PHE A 206 -13.92 8.63 1.36
CA PHE A 206 -14.67 9.40 0.37
C PHE A 206 -14.76 10.90 0.68
N GLU A 207 -14.36 11.33 1.86
CA GLU A 207 -14.24 12.74 2.23
C GLU A 207 -12.86 13.33 1.86
N LEU A 208 -11.89 12.48 1.50
CA LEU A 208 -10.57 12.90 1.05
C LEU A 208 -10.60 13.36 -0.42
N LEU A 209 -9.63 14.21 -0.80
CA LEU A 209 -9.56 14.74 -2.17
C LEU A 209 -9.18 13.68 -3.20
N GLU A 210 -8.32 12.73 -2.82
CA GLU A 210 -7.88 11.61 -3.66
C GLU A 210 -7.84 10.34 -2.79
N TRP A 211 -7.99 9.15 -3.41
CA TRP A 211 -8.14 7.89 -2.67
C TRP A 211 -7.06 6.86 -2.99
N HIS A 212 -6.06 7.23 -3.80
CA HIS A 212 -4.91 6.35 -4.07
C HIS A 212 -3.94 6.33 -2.89
N ASP A 213 -3.16 5.28 -2.82
CA ASP A 213 -2.30 4.99 -1.67
C ASP A 213 -1.30 6.11 -1.34
N SER A 214 -0.66 6.73 -2.33
CA SER A 214 0.31 7.80 -2.10
C SER A 214 -0.32 9.04 -1.44
N TYR A 215 -1.55 9.44 -1.85
CA TYR A 215 -2.26 10.55 -1.23
C TYR A 215 -2.69 10.22 0.20
N VAL A 216 -3.35 9.06 0.38
CA VAL A 216 -3.84 8.64 1.69
C VAL A 216 -2.70 8.46 2.69
N PHE A 217 -1.59 7.86 2.24
CA PHE A 217 -0.39 7.69 3.05
C PHE A 217 0.24 9.04 3.43
N TRP A 218 0.36 9.97 2.48
CA TRP A 218 0.82 11.34 2.75
C TRP A 218 -0.09 12.04 3.77
N HIS A 219 -1.41 11.95 3.60
CA HIS A 219 -2.39 12.54 4.51
C HIS A 219 -2.17 12.05 5.94
N LEU A 220 -2.11 10.72 6.14
CA LEU A 220 -1.87 10.11 7.45
C LEU A 220 -0.50 10.49 8.03
N THR A 221 0.57 10.38 7.26
CA THR A 221 1.92 10.69 7.76
C THR A 221 2.06 12.16 8.14
N LYS A 222 1.43 13.07 7.39
CA LYS A 222 1.37 14.50 7.71
C LYS A 222 0.65 14.74 9.05
N GLU A 223 -0.49 14.12 9.27
CA GLU A 223 -1.21 14.22 10.55
C GLU A 223 -0.38 13.68 11.72
N TYR A 224 0.29 12.54 11.54
CA TYR A 224 1.13 11.95 12.58
C TYR A 224 2.35 12.81 12.90
N ARG A 225 3.01 13.42 11.91
CA ARG A 225 4.08 14.39 12.12
C ARG A 225 3.60 15.60 12.93
N GLN A 226 2.42 16.12 12.61
CA GLN A 226 1.85 17.28 13.33
C GLN A 226 1.46 16.94 14.77
N LYS A 227 0.84 15.78 15.00
CA LYS A 227 0.34 15.38 16.33
C LYS A 227 1.44 14.89 17.27
N HIS A 228 2.52 14.32 16.76
CA HIS A 228 3.50 13.59 17.57
C HIS A 228 4.93 14.11 17.45
N SER A 229 5.18 15.14 16.65
CA SER A 229 6.54 15.67 16.34
C SER A 229 7.51 14.58 15.87
N ALA A 230 6.97 13.59 15.13
CA ALA A 230 7.63 12.35 14.74
C ALA A 230 8.05 12.38 13.26
#